data_6d3de3ed6a176d8fb91e1271004df7f4
#
_entry.id   6d3de3ed6a176d8fb91e1271004df7f4
#
_cell.length_a   1.000
_cell.length_b   1.000
_cell.length_c   1.000
_cell.angle_alpha   90.00
_cell.angle_beta   90.00
_cell.angle_gamma   90.00
#
_symmetry.space_group_name_H-M   'P 1'
#
loop_
_entity.id
_entity.type
_entity.pdbx_description
1 polymer ?
#
loop_
_entity_poly.entity_id
_entity_poly.type
_entity_poly.pdbx_seq_one_letter_code
_entity_poly.pdbx_strand_id
1 'polypeptide(L)'
;MDAISTKELQEKLEKGEKLHVFDVRRDDEVAEGKVPGAKHVELDTIPDNLDAFDKNETNYLICRSGGRSSRAGEFLEARGYKIVNVEGGMLAWEGETE
;
A
#
# COMPACT_ATOMS: atom_id res chain seq x y z
N MET A 1 -13.90 1.17 3.59
CA MET A 1 -12.55 0.73 3.17
C MET A 1 -12.21 -0.56 3.88
N ASP A 2 -11.80 -1.56 3.12
CA ASP A 2 -11.39 -2.83 3.69
C ASP A 2 -9.97 -2.73 4.24
N ALA A 3 -9.61 -3.71 5.07
CA ALA A 3 -8.27 -3.77 5.66
C ALA A 3 -7.81 -5.23 5.73
N ILE A 4 -6.51 -5.43 5.65
CA ILE A 4 -5.90 -6.74 5.90
C ILE A 4 -4.68 -6.56 6.81
N SER A 5 -4.24 -7.63 7.42
CA SER A 5 -3.02 -7.60 8.21
C SER A 5 -1.79 -7.72 7.30
N THR A 6 -0.62 -7.37 7.82
CA THR A 6 0.64 -7.59 7.12
C THR A 6 0.88 -9.08 6.86
N LYS A 7 0.47 -9.92 7.79
CA LYS A 7 0.60 -11.38 7.65
C LYS A 7 -0.23 -11.90 6.49
N GLU A 8 -1.47 -11.42 6.35
CA GLU A 8 -2.33 -11.81 5.24
C GLU A 8 -1.74 -11.35 3.91
N LEU A 9 -1.22 -10.13 3.86
CA LEU A 9 -0.56 -9.62 2.65
C LEU A 9 0.64 -10.49 2.28
N GLN A 10 1.48 -10.81 3.28
CA GLN A 10 2.65 -11.65 3.07
C GLN A 10 2.26 -13.02 2.52
N GLU A 11 1.24 -13.65 3.10
CA GLU A 11 0.75 -14.95 2.66
C GLU A 11 0.27 -14.93 1.21
N LYS A 12 -0.47 -13.88 0.83
CA LYS A 12 -0.94 -13.73 -0.55
C LYS A 12 0.21 -13.61 -1.54
N LEU A 13 1.21 -12.80 -1.20
CA LEU A 13 2.38 -12.60 -2.06
C LEU A 13 3.21 -13.88 -2.16
N GLU A 14 3.36 -14.63 -1.07
CA GLU A 14 4.10 -15.89 -1.07
C GLU A 14 3.41 -16.98 -1.90
N LYS A 15 2.08 -16.90 -2.02
CA LYS A 15 1.32 -17.80 -2.89
C LYS A 15 1.43 -17.43 -4.36
N GLY A 16 2.13 -16.35 -4.68
CA GLY A 16 2.30 -15.90 -6.05
C GLY A 16 1.16 -15.03 -6.59
N GLU A 17 0.26 -14.54 -5.73
CA GLU A 17 -0.79 -13.63 -6.18
C GLU A 17 -0.17 -12.32 -6.64
N LYS A 18 -0.64 -11.83 -7.79
CA LYS A 18 -0.17 -10.57 -8.33
C LYS A 18 -1.06 -9.45 -7.82
N LEU A 19 -0.55 -8.72 -6.84
CA LEU A 19 -1.31 -7.66 -6.17
C LEU A 19 -0.74 -6.29 -6.52
N HIS A 20 -1.62 -5.30 -6.58
CA HIS A 20 -1.21 -3.91 -6.74
C HIS A 20 -0.97 -3.34 -5.35
N VAL A 21 0.29 -3.34 -4.91
CA VAL A 21 0.68 -2.82 -3.60
C VAL A 21 1.39 -1.49 -3.78
N PHE A 22 0.99 -0.50 -3.01
CA PHE A 22 1.55 0.85 -3.07
C PHE A 22 2.07 1.26 -1.70
N ASP A 23 3.31 1.70 -1.65
CA ASP A 23 3.92 2.25 -0.44
C ASP A 23 3.78 3.77 -0.50
N VAL A 24 3.08 4.34 0.47
CA VAL A 24 2.78 5.78 0.46
C VAL A 24 3.67 6.57 1.42
N ARG A 25 4.76 5.96 1.88
CA ARG A 25 5.74 6.61 2.76
C ARG A 25 6.63 7.58 1.98
N ARG A 26 7.47 8.31 2.72
CA ARG A 26 8.46 9.20 2.11
C ARG A 26 9.61 8.41 1.48
N ASP A 27 10.36 9.08 0.61
CA ASP A 27 11.53 8.50 -0.08
C ASP A 27 12.54 7.91 0.90
N ASP A 28 12.85 8.63 1.99
CA ASP A 28 13.83 8.20 2.98
C ASP A 28 13.40 6.91 3.69
N GLU A 29 12.12 6.77 3.94
CA GLU A 29 11.58 5.55 4.56
C GLU A 29 11.64 4.36 3.60
N VAL A 30 11.26 4.57 2.35
CA VAL A 30 11.26 3.53 1.33
C VAL A 30 12.70 3.06 1.03
N ALA A 31 13.66 3.96 1.11
CA ALA A 31 15.08 3.62 0.91
C ALA A 31 15.58 2.59 1.94
N GLU A 32 14.96 2.50 3.08
CA GLU A 32 15.32 1.52 4.12
C GLU A 32 14.74 0.12 3.85
N GLY A 33 13.88 0.00 2.86
CA GLY A 33 13.26 -1.27 2.47
C GLY A 33 11.75 -1.12 2.33
N LYS A 34 11.20 -1.81 1.34
CA LYS A 34 9.75 -1.84 1.10
C LYS A 34 9.31 -3.25 0.77
N VAL A 35 8.00 -3.48 0.75
CA VAL A 35 7.43 -4.76 0.32
C VAL A 35 7.87 -5.04 -1.12
N PRO A 36 8.38 -6.25 -1.42
CA PRO A 36 8.80 -6.58 -2.78
C PRO A 36 7.67 -6.37 -3.79
N GLY A 37 7.98 -5.70 -4.89
CA GLY A 37 7.01 -5.42 -5.94
C GLY A 37 6.10 -4.23 -5.69
N ALA A 38 6.15 -3.62 -4.49
CA ALA A 38 5.34 -2.44 -4.21
C ALA A 38 5.81 -1.25 -5.04
N LYS A 39 4.85 -0.46 -5.52
CA LYS A 39 5.14 0.81 -6.18
C LYS A 39 5.17 1.90 -5.13
N HIS A 40 6.12 2.80 -5.25
CA HIS A 40 6.21 3.94 -4.35
C HIS A 40 5.44 5.13 -4.91
N VAL A 41 4.41 5.56 -4.20
CA VAL A 41 3.67 6.80 -4.51
C VAL A 41 3.49 7.53 -3.19
N GLU A 42 4.33 8.52 -2.94
CA GLU A 42 4.29 9.26 -1.68
C GLU A 42 2.93 9.93 -1.47
N LEU A 43 2.43 9.91 -0.23
CA LEU A 43 1.10 10.40 0.13
C LEU A 43 0.77 11.77 -0.48
N ASP A 44 1.69 12.73 -0.33
CA ASP A 44 1.44 14.10 -0.78
C ASP A 44 1.41 14.24 -2.31
N THR A 45 1.90 13.24 -3.03
CA THR A 45 1.91 13.27 -4.50
C THR A 45 0.74 12.53 -5.12
N ILE A 46 -0.08 11.85 -4.32
CA ILE A 46 -1.19 11.03 -4.84
C ILE A 46 -2.15 11.82 -5.73
N PRO A 47 -2.56 13.06 -5.36
CA PRO A 47 -3.48 13.82 -6.22
C PRO A 47 -2.96 14.04 -7.65
N ASP A 48 -1.63 14.10 -7.81
CA ASP A 48 -1.00 14.30 -9.12
C ASP A 48 -0.63 12.99 -9.81
N ASN A 49 -0.89 11.84 -9.17
CA ASN A 49 -0.49 10.52 -9.67
C ASN A 49 -1.64 9.52 -9.61
N LEU A 50 -2.87 9.96 -9.79
CA LEU A 50 -4.04 9.09 -9.72
C LEU A 50 -4.00 7.96 -10.74
N ASP A 51 -3.37 8.17 -11.87
CA ASP A 51 -3.24 7.18 -12.94
C ASP A 51 -2.30 6.02 -12.59
N ALA A 52 -1.55 6.12 -11.48
CA ALA A 52 -0.75 5.01 -10.98
C ALA A 52 -1.65 3.90 -10.40
N PHE A 53 -2.86 4.25 -9.96
CA PHE A 53 -3.79 3.33 -9.34
C PHE A 53 -4.79 2.79 -10.35
N ASP A 54 -5.25 1.56 -10.13
CA ASP A 54 -6.18 0.90 -11.04
C ASP A 54 -7.60 0.92 -10.47
N LYS A 55 -8.54 1.52 -11.21
CA LYS A 55 -9.95 1.58 -10.80
C LYS A 55 -10.66 0.24 -10.91
N ASN A 56 -10.13 -0.67 -11.71
CA ASN A 56 -10.75 -1.97 -11.97
C ASN A 56 -10.20 -3.09 -11.08
N GLU A 57 -9.19 -2.80 -10.30
CA GLU A 57 -8.53 -3.76 -9.44
C GLU A 57 -8.46 -3.26 -8.00
N THR A 58 -8.19 -4.17 -7.08
CA THR A 58 -7.96 -3.79 -5.69
C THR A 58 -6.55 -3.22 -5.55
N ASN A 59 -6.45 -2.06 -4.90
CA ASN A 59 -5.18 -1.41 -4.63
C ASN A 59 -4.89 -1.51 -3.13
N TYR A 60 -3.77 -2.13 -2.78
CA TYR A 60 -3.35 -2.31 -1.38
C TYR A 60 -2.39 -1.20 -1.00
N LEU A 61 -2.69 -0.47 0.06
CA LEU A 61 -1.85 0.65 0.50
C LEU A 61 -1.17 0.31 1.82
N ILE A 62 0.14 0.56 1.89
CA ILE A 62 0.92 0.35 3.10
C ILE A 62 1.72 1.61 3.42
N CYS A 63 1.85 1.91 4.71
CA CYS A 63 2.74 2.95 5.19
C CYS A 63 3.52 2.42 6.40
N ARG A 64 3.97 3.29 7.29
CA ARG A 64 4.75 2.84 8.45
C ARG A 64 3.87 2.10 9.46
N SER A 65 2.72 2.67 9.83
CA SER A 65 1.87 2.12 10.91
C SER A 65 0.40 1.98 10.53
N GLY A 66 -0.01 2.41 9.34
CA GLY A 66 -1.39 2.31 8.85
C GLY A 66 -2.15 3.62 8.79
N GLY A 67 -1.67 4.71 9.43
CA GLY A 67 -2.39 5.98 9.48
C GLY A 67 -2.37 6.76 8.17
N ARG A 68 -1.19 6.92 7.57
CA ARG A 68 -1.06 7.64 6.30
C ARG A 68 -1.76 6.89 5.17
N SER A 69 -1.63 5.55 5.14
CA SER A 69 -2.28 4.72 4.13
C SER A 69 -3.80 4.75 4.29
N SER A 70 -4.30 4.84 5.52
CA SER A 70 -5.74 4.99 5.75
C SER A 70 -6.25 6.32 5.17
N ARG A 71 -5.53 7.42 5.38
CA ARG A 71 -5.91 8.73 4.83
C ARG A 71 -5.84 8.72 3.30
N ALA A 72 -4.79 8.12 2.74
CA ALA A 72 -4.66 7.97 1.30
C ALA A 72 -5.82 7.15 0.73
N GLY A 73 -6.19 6.08 1.42
CA GLY A 73 -7.29 5.22 1.02
C GLY A 73 -8.62 5.95 0.99
N GLU A 74 -8.91 6.75 2.00
CA GLU A 74 -10.14 7.55 2.03
C GLU A 74 -10.21 8.52 0.85
N PHE A 75 -9.10 9.17 0.54
CA PHE A 75 -9.00 10.07 -0.61
C PHE A 75 -9.28 9.34 -1.92
N LEU A 76 -8.68 8.17 -2.10
CA LEU A 76 -8.82 7.39 -3.33
C LEU A 76 -10.22 6.77 -3.45
N GLU A 77 -10.78 6.26 -2.36
CA GLU A 77 -12.13 5.69 -2.39
C GLU A 77 -13.18 6.72 -2.78
N ALA A 78 -13.03 7.95 -2.29
CA ALA A 78 -13.92 9.03 -2.66
C ALA A 78 -13.90 9.30 -4.17
N ARG A 79 -12.89 8.81 -4.87
CA ARG A 79 -12.71 8.96 -6.31
C ARG A 79 -12.97 7.68 -7.10
N GLY A 80 -13.53 6.66 -6.44
CA GLY A 80 -13.98 5.44 -7.10
C GLY A 80 -12.96 4.31 -7.16
N TYR A 81 -11.86 4.40 -6.43
CA TYR A 81 -10.87 3.32 -6.38
C TYR A 81 -11.21 2.32 -5.29
N LYS A 82 -10.91 1.05 -5.53
CA LYS A 82 -11.06 -0.02 -4.52
C LYS A 82 -9.77 -0.10 -3.72
N ILE A 83 -9.87 0.17 -2.44
CA ILE A 83 -8.70 0.25 -1.56
C ILE A 83 -8.79 -0.74 -0.41
N VAL A 84 -7.65 -1.36 -0.12
CA VAL A 84 -7.46 -2.17 1.09
C VAL A 84 -6.28 -1.57 1.84
N ASN A 85 -6.49 -1.18 3.09
CA ASN A 85 -5.42 -0.68 3.94
C ASN A 85 -4.69 -1.85 4.60
N VAL A 86 -3.36 -1.83 4.56
CA VAL A 86 -2.55 -2.84 5.24
C VAL A 86 -2.30 -2.36 6.67
N GLU A 87 -3.05 -2.92 7.61
CA GLU A 87 -2.96 -2.55 9.02
C GLU A 87 -1.60 -2.95 9.61
N GLY A 88 -1.09 -2.08 10.48
CA GLY A 88 0.21 -2.30 11.12
C GLY A 88 1.38 -1.83 10.29
N GLY A 89 1.23 -1.74 8.98
CA GLY A 89 2.22 -1.20 8.08
C GLY A 89 3.59 -1.87 8.16
N MET A 90 4.62 -1.15 7.75
CA MET A 90 5.98 -1.69 7.73
C MET A 90 6.51 -2.02 9.12
N LEU A 91 5.99 -1.40 10.18
CA LEU A 91 6.37 -1.74 11.56
C LEU A 91 6.01 -3.19 11.90
N ALA A 92 4.92 -3.70 11.35
CA ALA A 92 4.46 -5.07 11.59
C ALA A 92 4.92 -6.04 10.50
N TRP A 93 5.50 -5.57 9.41
CA TRP A 93 5.91 -6.40 8.29
C TRP A 93 7.06 -7.32 8.68
N GLU A 94 6.89 -8.62 8.48
CA GLU A 94 7.90 -9.64 8.82
C GLU A 94 8.46 -10.36 7.59
N GLY A 95 7.99 -10.00 6.40
CA GLY A 95 8.44 -10.61 5.16
C GLY A 95 9.73 -9.99 4.64
N GLU A 96 10.13 -10.43 3.44
CA GLU A 96 11.27 -9.85 2.75
C GLU A 96 11.03 -8.40 2.38
N THR A 97 12.12 -7.65 2.20
CA THR A 97 12.08 -6.28 1.69
C THR A 97 13.02 -6.15 0.50
N GLU A 98 12.76 -5.15 -0.32
CA GLU A 98 13.66 -4.82 -1.43
C GLU A 98 14.12 -3.37 -1.39
#